data_9e434d41a657937bdee932fc7d643add
#
_entry.id   9e434d41a657937bdee932fc7d643add
#
_cell.length_a   1.000
_cell.length_b   1.000
_cell.length_c   1.000
_cell.angle_alpha   90.00
_cell.angle_beta   90.00
_cell.angle_gamma   90.00
#
_symmetry.space_group_name_H-M   'P 1'
#
loop_
_entity.id
_entity.type
_entity.pdbx_description
1 polymer ?
#
loop_
_entity_poly.entity_id
_entity_poly.type
_entity_poly.pdbx_seq_one_letter_code
_entity_poly.pdbx_strand_id
1 'polypeptide(L)'
;MAVLGINDFKSKLIGGGARNNLFEVTCNFPAYAGGDSELASFLIKATQLPASTVTPITIPFRGRHLNIAGDRSFDPWGITIINDADMSIRNAFERWVGNINNNVDNTGLVDPATYMVDMAVSQLDKAGEVTKQYVIRGAWPSAVSAIDLSYDSENAIEEF
;
A
#
# COMPACT_ATOMS: atom_id res chain seq x y z
N MET A 1 10.57 34.38 -25.13
CA MET A 1 10.68 33.09 -24.39
C MET A 1 11.03 33.43 -22.96
N ALA A 2 10.17 33.18 -22.02
CA ALA A 2 10.51 33.38 -20.61
C ALA A 2 11.59 32.32 -20.25
N VAL A 3 12.79 32.81 -19.93
CA VAL A 3 13.84 31.96 -19.37
C VAL A 3 13.37 31.57 -17.95
N LEU A 4 12.96 30.33 -17.74
CA LEU A 4 12.60 29.83 -16.43
C LEU A 4 13.85 29.81 -15.54
N GLY A 5 14.01 30.89 -14.74
CA GLY A 5 15.12 31.02 -13.80
C GLY A 5 14.88 30.20 -12.53
N ILE A 6 15.94 29.94 -11.76
CA ILE A 6 15.84 29.21 -10.48
C ILE A 6 14.93 29.92 -9.47
N ASN A 7 14.82 31.23 -9.56
CA ASN A 7 13.93 32.02 -8.70
C ASN A 7 12.46 31.81 -9.05
N ASP A 8 12.15 31.64 -10.34
CA ASP A 8 10.79 31.34 -10.81
C ASP A 8 10.39 29.93 -10.33
N PHE A 9 11.33 28.98 -10.38
CA PHE A 9 11.13 27.63 -9.84
C PHE A 9 10.87 27.67 -8.34
N LYS A 10 11.69 28.39 -7.57
CA LYS A 10 11.52 28.53 -6.11
C LYS A 10 10.18 29.15 -5.74
N SER A 11 9.75 30.17 -6.47
CA SER A 11 8.47 30.85 -6.20
C SER A 11 7.25 29.97 -6.46
N LYS A 12 7.38 28.99 -7.37
CA LYS A 12 6.32 28.05 -7.71
C LYS A 12 6.32 26.77 -6.86
N LEU A 13 7.44 26.47 -6.21
CA LEU A 13 7.53 25.33 -5.31
C LEU A 13 7.05 25.70 -3.89
N ILE A 14 5.73 25.90 -3.77
CA ILE A 14 5.08 26.28 -2.52
C ILE A 14 5.35 25.21 -1.45
N GLY A 15 5.76 25.62 -0.24
CA GLY A 15 6.04 24.73 0.88
C GLY A 15 7.31 23.87 0.73
N GLY A 16 8.09 24.03 -0.36
CA GLY A 16 9.32 23.26 -0.60
C GLY A 16 9.10 21.84 -1.11
N GLY A 17 7.90 21.55 -1.63
CA GLY A 17 7.52 20.24 -2.18
C GLY A 17 7.09 19.21 -1.12
N ALA A 18 6.34 18.22 -1.56
CA ALA A 18 5.95 17.09 -0.73
C ALA A 18 7.16 16.20 -0.42
N ARG A 19 7.24 15.68 0.79
CA ARG A 19 8.34 14.83 1.24
C ARG A 19 7.89 13.39 1.41
N ASN A 20 8.63 12.45 0.86
CA ASN A 20 8.30 11.03 0.86
C ASN A 20 8.31 10.39 2.26
N ASN A 21 9.00 10.99 3.23
CA ASN A 21 9.09 10.49 4.60
C ASN A 21 7.98 11.01 5.53
N LEU A 22 7.07 11.83 5.03
CA LEU A 22 5.93 12.36 5.79
C LEU A 22 4.66 11.68 5.30
N PHE A 23 4.36 10.53 5.88
CA PHE A 23 3.17 9.75 5.57
C PHE A 23 2.65 9.04 6.82
N GLU A 24 1.38 8.70 6.78
CA GLU A 24 0.70 7.90 7.79
C GLU A 24 -0.14 6.82 7.09
N VAL A 25 -0.16 5.64 7.67
CA VAL A 25 -0.95 4.52 7.18
C VAL A 25 -1.88 4.04 8.28
N THR A 26 -3.16 3.88 7.95
CA THR A 26 -4.12 3.21 8.82
C THR A 26 -4.29 1.78 8.30
N CYS A 27 -3.76 0.82 9.06
CA CYS A 27 -3.86 -0.60 8.75
C CYS A 27 -4.86 -1.25 9.70
N ASN A 28 -6.03 -1.62 9.18
CA ASN A 28 -7.06 -2.29 9.96
C ASN A 28 -6.99 -3.80 9.76
N PHE A 29 -7.41 -4.55 10.78
CA PHE A 29 -7.52 -5.99 10.75
C PHE A 29 -8.95 -6.44 11.01
N PRO A 30 -9.41 -7.54 10.37
CA PRO A 30 -10.66 -8.17 10.78
C PRO A 30 -10.52 -8.74 12.20
N ALA A 31 -11.63 -8.78 12.93
CA ALA A 31 -11.63 -9.16 14.36
C ALA A 31 -10.96 -10.53 14.64
N TYR A 32 -11.13 -11.49 13.75
CA TYR A 32 -10.55 -12.84 13.90
C TYR A 32 -9.03 -12.88 13.69
N ALA A 33 -8.45 -11.91 12.98
CA ALA A 33 -7.01 -11.86 12.78
C ALA A 33 -6.27 -11.44 14.06
N GLY A 34 -6.94 -10.68 14.94
CA GLY A 34 -6.39 -10.27 16.24
C GLY A 34 -5.15 -9.40 16.12
N GLY A 35 -5.04 -8.61 15.04
CA GLY A 35 -3.94 -7.65 14.85
C GLY A 35 -4.23 -6.34 15.56
N ASP A 36 -3.18 -5.74 16.12
CA ASP A 36 -3.23 -4.39 16.68
C ASP A 36 -3.03 -3.38 15.55
N SER A 37 -4.09 -2.65 15.21
CA SER A 37 -4.10 -1.67 14.12
C SER A 37 -3.23 -0.46 14.43
N GLU A 38 -3.13 -0.05 15.69
CA GLU A 38 -2.28 1.07 16.10
C GLU A 38 -0.80 0.68 15.98
N LEU A 39 -0.43 -0.47 16.54
CA LEU A 39 0.94 -0.99 16.43
C LEU A 39 1.35 -1.19 14.97
N ALA A 40 0.50 -1.78 14.14
CA ALA A 40 0.77 -1.96 12.73
C ALA A 40 1.02 -0.63 12.01
N SER A 41 0.21 0.38 12.29
CA SER A 41 0.37 1.72 11.69
C SER A 41 1.70 2.37 12.04
N PHE A 42 2.23 2.13 13.26
CA PHE A 42 3.55 2.60 13.68
C PHE A 42 4.72 1.81 13.08
N LEU A 43 4.54 0.51 12.84
CA LEU A 43 5.60 -0.36 12.33
C LEU A 43 5.74 -0.34 10.81
N ILE A 44 4.84 0.33 10.09
CA ILE A 44 4.95 0.48 8.63
C ILE A 44 6.10 1.43 8.30
N LYS A 45 7.17 0.86 7.78
CA LYS A 45 8.39 1.57 7.38
C LYS A 45 8.26 2.24 6.02
N ALA A 46 7.63 1.56 5.10
CA ALA A 46 7.51 2.01 3.72
C ALA A 46 6.18 1.59 3.09
N THR A 47 5.68 2.47 2.25
CA THR A 47 4.49 2.22 1.43
C THR A 47 4.55 3.07 0.17
N GLN A 48 3.65 2.82 -0.75
CA GLN A 48 3.48 3.62 -1.96
C GLN A 48 2.04 4.14 -2.04
N LEU A 49 1.85 5.30 -2.67
CA LEU A 49 0.50 5.75 -2.99
C LEU A 49 -0.09 4.82 -4.07
N PRO A 50 -1.38 4.44 -3.98
CA PRO A 50 -1.98 3.50 -4.90
C PRO A 50 -1.86 3.94 -6.36
N ALA A 51 -1.36 3.06 -7.21
CA ALA A 51 -1.29 3.26 -8.64
C ALA A 51 -2.58 2.79 -9.33
N SER A 52 -2.92 3.43 -10.44
CA SER A 52 -4.04 2.98 -11.28
C SER A 52 -3.67 3.15 -12.75
N THR A 53 -4.10 2.19 -13.56
CA THR A 53 -3.86 2.16 -15.00
C THR A 53 -5.18 2.17 -15.74
N VAL A 54 -5.26 2.96 -16.81
CA VAL A 54 -6.37 2.94 -17.75
C VAL A 54 -5.87 2.29 -19.03
N THR A 55 -6.37 1.08 -19.31
CA THR A 55 -5.97 0.32 -20.50
C THR A 55 -6.61 0.92 -21.74
N PRO A 56 -5.86 1.22 -22.82
CA PRO A 56 -6.44 1.72 -24.04
C PRO A 56 -7.16 0.60 -24.81
N ILE A 57 -8.34 0.92 -25.38
CA ILE A 57 -9.03 0.09 -26.35
C ILE A 57 -8.60 0.54 -27.74
N THR A 58 -7.97 -0.36 -28.49
CA THR A 58 -7.47 -0.08 -29.84
C THR A 58 -8.50 -0.48 -30.89
N ILE A 59 -8.97 0.47 -31.68
CA ILE A 59 -9.89 0.26 -32.80
C ILE A 59 -9.11 0.39 -34.09
N PRO A 60 -8.96 -0.69 -34.89
CA PRO A 60 -8.34 -0.62 -36.21
C PRO A 60 -9.30 0.00 -37.23
N PHE A 61 -8.82 0.99 -37.96
CA PHE A 61 -9.57 1.60 -39.05
C PHE A 61 -8.66 1.92 -40.23
N ARG A 62 -8.89 1.26 -41.36
CA ARG A 62 -8.22 1.49 -42.68
C ARG A 62 -6.68 1.60 -42.54
N GLY A 63 -6.05 0.67 -41.83
CA GLY A 63 -4.57 0.64 -41.64
C GLY A 63 -4.04 1.61 -40.57
N ARG A 64 -4.92 2.27 -39.81
CA ARG A 64 -4.56 3.12 -38.66
C ARG A 64 -5.25 2.58 -37.40
N HIS A 65 -4.63 2.85 -36.26
CA HIS A 65 -5.19 2.51 -34.96
C HIS A 65 -5.67 3.76 -34.26
N LEU A 66 -6.91 3.74 -33.77
CA LEU A 66 -7.47 4.74 -32.88
C LEU A 66 -7.49 4.15 -31.46
N ASN A 67 -6.82 4.80 -30.53
CA ASN A 67 -6.82 4.41 -29.14
C ASN A 67 -7.81 5.27 -28.36
N ILE A 68 -8.77 4.64 -27.69
CA ILE A 68 -9.71 5.27 -26.77
C ILE A 68 -9.48 4.74 -25.37
N ALA A 69 -9.86 5.51 -24.34
CA ALA A 69 -9.73 5.09 -22.95
C ALA A 69 -10.69 3.91 -22.68
N GLY A 70 -10.15 2.85 -22.08
CA GLY A 70 -10.90 1.69 -21.62
C GLY A 70 -11.07 1.65 -20.12
N ASP A 71 -11.09 0.45 -19.55
CA ASP A 71 -11.34 0.22 -18.14
C ASP A 71 -10.12 0.57 -17.27
N ARG A 72 -10.41 1.01 -16.06
CA ARG A 72 -9.39 1.29 -15.04
C ARG A 72 -9.11 0.04 -14.20
N SER A 73 -7.85 -0.26 -14.00
CA SER A 73 -7.36 -1.27 -13.07
C SER A 73 -6.50 -0.63 -11.98
N PHE A 74 -6.43 -1.29 -10.84
CA PHE A 74 -5.58 -0.90 -9.72
C PHE A 74 -4.54 -1.97 -9.48
N ASP A 75 -3.30 -1.54 -9.29
CA ASP A 75 -2.22 -2.45 -8.94
C ASP A 75 -2.31 -2.85 -7.45
N PRO A 76 -1.79 -4.02 -7.06
CA PRO A 76 -1.69 -4.39 -5.67
C PRO A 76 -0.92 -3.32 -4.87
N TRP A 77 -1.46 -2.97 -3.71
CA TRP A 77 -0.84 -2.00 -2.83
C TRP A 77 0.14 -2.69 -1.89
N GLY A 78 1.41 -2.29 -1.95
CA GLY A 78 2.48 -2.83 -1.13
C GLY A 78 2.75 -1.99 0.12
N ILE A 79 2.92 -2.66 1.24
CA ILE A 79 3.41 -2.09 2.50
C ILE A 79 4.59 -2.91 2.99
N THR A 80 5.57 -2.24 3.59
CA THR A 80 6.70 -2.90 4.25
C THR A 80 6.60 -2.61 5.74
N ILE A 81 6.59 -3.67 6.54
CA ILE A 81 6.38 -3.61 7.98
C ILE A 81 7.63 -4.13 8.69
N ILE A 82 8.09 -3.39 9.70
CA ILE A 82 9.16 -3.83 10.61
C ILE A 82 8.57 -4.89 11.53
N ASN A 83 9.26 -6.02 11.65
CA ASN A 83 8.83 -7.09 12.53
C ASN A 83 9.13 -6.75 14.00
N ASP A 84 8.14 -6.91 14.86
CA ASP A 84 8.32 -6.86 16.30
C ASP A 84 8.87 -8.20 16.85
N ALA A 85 9.47 -8.18 18.02
CA ALA A 85 10.08 -9.37 18.62
C ALA A 85 9.08 -10.52 18.84
N ASP A 86 7.82 -10.21 19.04
CA ASP A 86 6.73 -11.18 19.24
C ASP A 86 6.09 -11.62 17.93
N MET A 87 6.50 -11.04 16.79
CA MET A 87 5.91 -11.27 15.47
C MET A 87 4.38 -11.09 15.43
N SER A 88 3.85 -10.21 16.28
CA SER A 88 2.41 -10.09 16.50
C SER A 88 1.66 -9.69 15.23
N ILE A 89 2.20 -8.73 14.48
CA ILE A 89 1.61 -8.22 13.24
C ILE A 89 1.75 -9.27 12.12
N ARG A 90 2.92 -9.90 12.00
CA ARG A 90 3.15 -10.99 11.04
C ARG A 90 2.15 -12.13 11.26
N ASN A 91 2.00 -12.57 12.50
CA ASN A 91 1.05 -13.60 12.88
C ASN A 91 -0.42 -13.20 12.59
N ALA A 92 -0.75 -11.91 12.71
CA ALA A 92 -2.07 -11.41 12.36
C ALA A 92 -2.34 -11.53 10.85
N PHE A 93 -1.37 -11.15 10.01
CA PHE A 93 -1.49 -11.34 8.57
C PHE A 93 -1.57 -12.81 8.16
N GLU A 94 -0.77 -13.68 8.77
CA GLU A 94 -0.82 -15.13 8.50
C GLU A 94 -2.17 -15.75 8.91
N ARG A 95 -2.72 -15.36 10.07
CA ARG A 95 -4.08 -15.76 10.46
C ARG A 95 -5.13 -15.23 9.49
N TRP A 96 -4.96 -14.00 9.02
CA TRP A 96 -5.89 -13.43 8.04
C TRP A 96 -5.89 -14.22 6.73
N VAL A 97 -4.72 -14.46 6.14
CA VAL A 97 -4.58 -15.28 4.92
C VAL A 97 -5.08 -16.71 5.16
N GLY A 98 -4.73 -17.32 6.30
CA GLY A 98 -5.16 -18.67 6.65
C GLY A 98 -6.68 -18.82 6.80
N ASN A 99 -7.40 -17.78 7.22
CA ASN A 99 -8.86 -17.81 7.26
C ASN A 99 -9.52 -17.54 5.90
N ILE A 100 -8.83 -16.85 4.99
CA ILE A 100 -9.30 -16.69 3.60
C ILE A 100 -9.18 -18.04 2.87
N ASN A 101 -8.06 -18.74 3.06
CA ASN A 101 -7.85 -20.07 2.50
C ASN A 101 -6.95 -20.89 3.43
N ASN A 102 -7.53 -21.91 4.06
CA ASN A 102 -6.82 -22.78 4.99
C ASN A 102 -5.96 -23.78 4.22
N ASN A 103 -4.68 -23.89 4.60
CA ASN A 103 -3.72 -24.78 3.96
C ASN A 103 -4.00 -26.27 4.19
N VAL A 104 -4.76 -26.63 5.22
CA VAL A 104 -4.97 -28.05 5.62
C VAL A 104 -6.12 -28.67 4.85
N ASP A 105 -7.26 -27.97 4.77
CA ASP A 105 -8.50 -28.51 4.23
C ASP A 105 -9.05 -27.73 3.02
N ASN A 106 -8.34 -26.68 2.59
CA ASN A 106 -8.75 -25.76 1.51
C ASN A 106 -10.13 -25.12 1.73
N THR A 107 -10.58 -25.05 2.97
CA THR A 107 -11.77 -24.31 3.33
C THR A 107 -11.42 -22.84 3.62
N GLY A 108 -12.40 -21.95 3.58
CA GLY A 108 -12.16 -20.53 3.86
C GLY A 108 -13.46 -19.75 4.02
N LEU A 109 -13.30 -18.47 4.34
CA LEU A 109 -14.42 -17.53 4.46
C LEU A 109 -15.06 -17.28 3.09
N VAL A 110 -16.35 -17.56 3.00
CA VAL A 110 -17.11 -17.43 1.74
C VAL A 110 -17.57 -15.98 1.51
N ASP A 111 -17.89 -15.27 2.59
CA ASP A 111 -18.42 -13.90 2.51
C ASP A 111 -17.28 -12.87 2.48
N PRO A 112 -17.11 -12.12 1.37
CA PRO A 112 -16.11 -11.07 1.26
C PRO A 112 -16.19 -10.02 2.36
N ALA A 113 -17.38 -9.71 2.86
CA ALA A 113 -17.56 -8.73 3.94
C ALA A 113 -16.89 -9.14 5.26
N THR A 114 -16.58 -10.42 5.45
CA THR A 114 -15.93 -10.92 6.67
C THR A 114 -14.41 -10.79 6.64
N TYR A 115 -13.79 -10.82 5.45
CA TYR A 115 -12.33 -10.76 5.33
C TYR A 115 -11.81 -9.46 4.69
N MET A 116 -12.66 -8.67 4.09
CA MET A 116 -12.28 -7.37 3.54
C MET A 116 -12.36 -6.28 4.59
N VAL A 117 -11.37 -5.40 4.62
CA VAL A 117 -11.34 -4.22 5.50
C VAL A 117 -10.94 -2.98 4.72
N ASP A 118 -11.26 -1.82 5.26
CA ASP A 118 -10.82 -0.56 4.68
C ASP A 118 -9.49 -0.12 5.31
N MET A 119 -8.57 0.32 4.47
CA MET A 119 -7.27 0.86 4.84
C MET A 119 -7.10 2.27 4.27
N ALA A 120 -6.21 3.04 4.85
CA ALA A 120 -5.92 4.38 4.35
C ALA A 120 -4.43 4.68 4.35
N VAL A 121 -4.00 5.47 3.36
CA VAL A 121 -2.67 6.05 3.31
C VAL A 121 -2.78 7.55 3.10
N SER A 122 -2.12 8.31 3.94
CA SER A 122 -2.15 9.77 3.96
C SER A 122 -0.75 10.33 3.77
N GLN A 123 -0.62 11.27 2.86
CA GLN A 123 0.58 12.10 2.72
C GLN A 123 0.43 13.31 3.61
N LEU A 124 1.44 13.58 4.44
CA LEU A 124 1.46 14.70 5.36
C LEU A 124 2.36 15.84 4.84
N ASP A 125 2.10 17.04 5.30
CA ASP A 125 2.99 18.18 5.15
C ASP A 125 3.97 18.30 6.34
N LYS A 126 4.79 19.35 6.36
CA LYS A 126 5.74 19.59 7.46
C LYS A 126 5.08 20.00 8.78
N ALA A 127 3.83 20.41 8.76
CA ALA A 127 3.05 20.76 9.93
C ALA A 127 2.30 19.54 10.51
N GLY A 128 2.34 18.39 9.82
CA GLY A 128 1.61 17.19 10.18
C GLY A 128 0.17 17.17 9.64
N GLU A 129 -0.19 18.14 8.81
CA GLU A 129 -1.52 18.18 8.20
C GLU A 129 -1.60 17.26 6.97
N VAL A 130 -2.75 16.61 6.80
CA VAL A 130 -2.99 15.71 5.67
C VAL A 130 -3.13 16.53 4.38
N THR A 131 -2.17 16.38 3.49
CA THR A 131 -2.20 17.00 2.15
C THR A 131 -3.05 16.18 1.18
N LYS A 132 -2.94 14.87 1.24
CA LYS A 132 -3.69 13.95 0.39
C LYS A 132 -3.89 12.61 1.08
N GLN A 133 -5.10 12.07 0.98
CA GLN A 133 -5.45 10.76 1.54
C GLN A 133 -6.06 9.88 0.45
N TYR A 134 -5.67 8.60 0.48
CA TYR A 134 -6.29 7.55 -0.29
C TYR A 134 -6.92 6.53 0.67
N VAL A 135 -8.17 6.19 0.42
CA VAL A 135 -8.87 5.12 1.13
C VAL A 135 -8.96 3.92 0.19
N ILE A 136 -8.42 2.80 0.65
CA ILE A 136 -8.44 1.52 -0.06
C ILE A 136 -9.56 0.71 0.57
N ARG A 137 -10.67 0.58 -0.15
CA ARG A 137 -11.85 -0.12 0.33
C ARG A 137 -11.81 -1.60 -0.03
N GLY A 138 -12.24 -2.43 0.90
CA GLY A 138 -12.30 -3.87 0.69
C GLY A 138 -10.92 -4.49 0.48
N ALA A 139 -9.89 -3.99 1.17
CA ALA A 139 -8.54 -4.55 1.11
C ALA A 139 -8.47 -5.90 1.81
N TRP A 140 -7.65 -6.79 1.26
CA TRP A 140 -7.31 -8.09 1.84
C TRP A 140 -5.89 -8.47 1.39
N PRO A 141 -5.14 -9.24 2.20
CA PRO A 141 -3.77 -9.61 1.87
C PRO A 141 -3.76 -10.66 0.76
N SER A 142 -3.25 -10.29 -0.41
CA SER A 142 -3.06 -11.20 -1.53
C SER A 142 -1.75 -11.98 -1.44
N ALA A 143 -0.75 -11.42 -0.76
CA ALA A 143 0.54 -12.04 -0.51
C ALA A 143 1.15 -11.53 0.78
N VAL A 144 1.85 -12.39 1.50
CA VAL A 144 2.72 -12.05 2.62
C VAL A 144 4.12 -12.50 2.22
N SER A 145 5.07 -11.57 2.17
CA SER A 145 6.42 -11.86 1.67
C SER A 145 7.19 -12.79 2.61
N ALA A 146 8.17 -13.51 2.05
CA ALA A 146 9.13 -14.26 2.84
C ALA A 146 10.07 -13.32 3.60
N ILE A 147 10.61 -13.81 4.72
CA ILE A 147 11.67 -13.15 5.48
C ILE A 147 12.94 -13.99 5.31
N ASP A 148 14.00 -13.37 4.81
CA ASP A 148 15.29 -14.04 4.66
C ASP A 148 16.04 -14.05 5.99
N LEU A 149 16.40 -15.25 6.47
CA LEU A 149 17.14 -15.46 7.71
C LEU A 149 18.57 -15.88 7.38
N SER A 150 19.56 -15.18 7.94
CA SER A 150 20.98 -15.51 7.77
C SER A 150 21.77 -15.22 9.04
N TYR A 151 22.67 -16.11 9.42
CA TYR A 151 23.60 -15.88 10.52
C TYR A 151 24.59 -14.75 10.25
N ASP A 152 24.78 -14.38 8.97
CA ASP A 152 25.69 -13.30 8.56
C ASP A 152 25.02 -11.91 8.64
N SER A 153 23.72 -11.87 8.88
CA SER A 153 22.95 -10.61 8.98
C SER A 153 22.99 -10.07 10.41
N GLU A 154 24.13 -9.50 10.78
CA GLU A 154 24.27 -8.83 12.08
C GLU A 154 23.67 -7.43 12.07
N ASN A 155 23.02 -7.02 13.18
CA ASN A 155 22.42 -5.68 13.38
C ASN A 155 21.35 -5.30 12.36
N ALA A 156 20.64 -6.25 11.75
CA ALA A 156 19.49 -6.04 10.89
C ALA A 156 18.19 -6.40 11.61
N ILE A 157 17.17 -5.55 11.45
CA ILE A 157 15.81 -5.85 11.91
C ILE A 157 15.06 -6.45 10.73
N GLU A 158 14.28 -7.49 10.99
CA GLU A 158 13.47 -8.16 9.98
C GLU A 158 12.33 -7.28 9.49
N GLU A 159 12.04 -7.39 8.19
CA GLU A 159 10.96 -6.68 7.50
C GLU A 159 10.20 -7.66 6.59
N PHE A 160 8.90 -7.41 6.38
CA PHE A 160 8.07 -8.16 5.45
C PHE A 160 7.05 -7.29 4.74
#